data_91d334bfca3791195c5051bf44f68d4c
#
_entry.id   91d334bfca3791195c5051bf44f68d4c
#
_cell.length_a   1.000
_cell.length_b   1.000
_cell.length_c   1.000
_cell.angle_alpha   90.00
_cell.angle_beta   90.00
_cell.angle_gamma   90.00
#
_symmetry.space_group_name_H-M   'P 1'
#
loop_
_entity.id
_entity.type
_entity.pdbx_description
1 polymer ?
#
loop_
_entity_poly.entity_id
_entity_poly.type
_entity_poly.pdbx_seq_one_letter_code
_entity_poly.pdbx_strand_id
1 'polypeptide(L)'
;MKEKEKRIIEASIKLFAKKGFNATSVQEIVDECNISKGAFYLHFKSKDALLLSILNFYYEKLFSSVYALDEEVNDARSRYMNQLIYFYEFITEHRDFIIMQIREKSIPFNKEVETFVHKMQRETFYFHRKSLVSVYGEDVTPYISDLTKMIEGIHHSFLEIIIFNQYELTFKEVAQYIMDRVDVLVEDLLARKPRPLIPASFGEDIYGKERTTFLSKNEQVKQVLEEIKHLLDTSDHISDEHADSFHILQTELKKDKPTAAIVKGMVGNLTELKPLEEPLNLLTALLQQK
;
A
#
# COMPACT_ATOMS: atom_id res chain seq x y z
N MET A 1 -13.53 9.89 -5.92
CA MET A 1 -14.59 9.94 -4.90
C MET A 1 -15.47 11.16 -5.12
N LYS A 2 -16.79 11.04 -4.94
CA LYS A 2 -17.74 12.18 -5.11
C LYS A 2 -17.65 13.09 -3.89
N GLU A 3 -17.88 14.39 -4.09
CA GLU A 3 -17.80 15.40 -3.02
C GLU A 3 -18.68 15.07 -1.78
N LYS A 4 -19.89 14.53 -2.01
CA LYS A 4 -20.78 14.10 -0.92
C LYS A 4 -20.22 12.93 -0.11
N GLU A 5 -19.57 11.97 -0.77
CA GLU A 5 -18.92 10.84 -0.10
C GLU A 5 -17.79 11.33 0.81
N LYS A 6 -16.97 12.26 0.32
CA LYS A 6 -15.88 12.87 1.09
C LYS A 6 -16.39 13.55 2.35
N ARG A 7 -17.46 14.34 2.24
CA ARG A 7 -18.07 15.00 3.41
C ARG A 7 -18.57 13.99 4.46
N ILE A 8 -19.20 12.89 4.02
CA ILE A 8 -19.66 11.83 4.94
C ILE A 8 -18.47 11.18 5.65
N ILE A 9 -17.40 10.87 4.92
CA ILE A 9 -16.17 10.31 5.47
C ILE A 9 -15.56 11.23 6.51
N GLU A 10 -15.35 12.51 6.21
CA GLU A 10 -14.74 13.49 7.12
C GLU A 10 -15.56 13.70 8.41
N ALA A 11 -16.89 13.81 8.30
CA ALA A 11 -17.77 13.91 9.46
C ALA A 11 -17.72 12.62 10.31
N SER A 12 -17.73 11.47 9.68
CA SER A 12 -17.69 10.17 10.36
C SER A 12 -16.40 9.97 11.15
N ILE A 13 -15.25 10.35 10.57
CA ILE A 13 -13.96 10.24 11.25
C ILE A 13 -13.94 11.06 12.53
N LYS A 14 -14.43 12.29 12.50
CA LYS A 14 -14.51 13.16 13.70
C LYS A 14 -15.39 12.53 14.78
N LEU A 15 -16.54 11.98 14.41
CA LEU A 15 -17.43 11.31 15.34
C LEU A 15 -16.82 10.02 15.90
N PHE A 16 -16.20 9.21 15.06
CA PHE A 16 -15.52 7.97 15.47
C PHE A 16 -14.31 8.26 16.37
N ALA A 17 -13.50 9.26 16.05
CA ALA A 17 -12.38 9.69 16.90
C ALA A 17 -12.84 10.18 18.27
N LYS A 18 -14.01 10.85 18.35
CA LYS A 18 -14.55 11.42 19.58
C LYS A 18 -15.26 10.39 20.46
N LYS A 19 -16.12 9.56 19.88
CA LYS A 19 -17.04 8.66 20.60
C LYS A 19 -16.73 7.18 20.42
N GLY A 20 -15.94 6.83 19.41
CA GLY A 20 -15.74 5.46 18.95
C GLY A 20 -16.75 5.04 17.86
N PHE A 21 -16.35 4.04 17.08
CA PHE A 21 -17.17 3.51 15.99
C PHE A 21 -18.50 2.92 16.50
N ASN A 22 -18.44 2.07 17.53
CA ASN A 22 -19.61 1.38 18.04
C ASN A 22 -20.66 2.32 18.64
N ALA A 23 -20.21 3.37 19.35
CA ALA A 23 -21.08 4.36 19.99
C ALA A 23 -21.63 5.42 19.02
N THR A 24 -21.17 5.47 17.78
CA THR A 24 -21.65 6.41 16.77
C THR A 24 -22.73 5.76 15.90
N SER A 25 -23.90 6.38 15.83
CA SER A 25 -25.02 5.94 15.00
C SER A 25 -24.99 6.57 13.60
N VAL A 26 -25.63 5.90 12.63
CA VAL A 26 -25.83 6.49 11.28
C VAL A 26 -26.65 7.80 11.38
N GLN A 27 -27.58 7.91 12.36
CA GLN A 27 -28.34 9.14 12.56
C GLN A 27 -27.42 10.33 12.89
N GLU A 28 -26.48 10.16 13.81
CA GLU A 28 -25.54 11.23 14.17
C GLU A 28 -24.66 11.64 12.97
N ILE A 29 -24.25 10.67 12.13
CA ILE A 29 -23.46 10.97 10.93
C ILE A 29 -24.26 11.81 9.93
N VAL A 30 -25.54 11.44 9.67
CA VAL A 30 -26.35 12.17 8.70
C VAL A 30 -26.76 13.55 9.21
N ASP A 31 -26.98 13.69 10.52
CA ASP A 31 -27.26 14.98 11.16
C ASP A 31 -26.04 15.91 11.06
N GLU A 32 -24.83 15.42 11.31
CA GLU A 32 -23.57 16.17 11.17
C GLU A 32 -23.34 16.63 9.73
N CYS A 33 -23.74 15.81 8.74
CA CYS A 33 -23.61 16.12 7.33
C CYS A 33 -24.77 16.96 6.75
N ASN A 34 -25.85 17.19 7.52
CA ASN A 34 -27.10 17.78 7.04
C ASN A 34 -27.68 17.02 5.82
N ILE A 35 -27.77 15.69 5.88
CA ILE A 35 -28.36 14.85 4.83
C ILE A 35 -29.41 13.91 5.42
N SER A 36 -30.25 13.33 4.57
CA SER A 36 -31.20 12.29 4.99
C SER A 36 -30.52 10.92 5.10
N LYS A 37 -31.08 10.01 5.94
CA LYS A 37 -30.66 8.60 5.97
C LYS A 37 -30.72 7.95 4.59
N GLY A 38 -31.74 8.26 3.77
CA GLY A 38 -31.83 7.76 2.40
C GLY A 38 -30.64 8.19 1.56
N ALA A 39 -30.19 9.45 1.69
CA ALA A 39 -29.00 9.94 0.99
C ALA A 39 -27.70 9.22 1.45
N PHE A 40 -27.58 8.91 2.74
CA PHE A 40 -26.46 8.11 3.25
C PHE A 40 -26.44 6.71 2.61
N TYR A 41 -27.56 6.00 2.60
CA TYR A 41 -27.64 4.63 2.06
C TYR A 41 -27.48 4.55 0.53
N LEU A 42 -27.58 5.68 -0.18
CA LEU A 42 -27.18 5.75 -1.60
C LEU A 42 -25.66 5.65 -1.79
N HIS A 43 -24.87 6.02 -0.78
CA HIS A 43 -23.41 6.01 -0.82
C HIS A 43 -22.81 4.80 -0.09
N PHE A 44 -23.33 4.49 1.09
CA PHE A 44 -22.77 3.44 1.95
C PHE A 44 -23.87 2.50 2.45
N LYS A 45 -23.77 1.21 2.13
CA LYS A 45 -24.78 0.19 2.48
C LYS A 45 -24.91 -0.03 3.99
N SER A 46 -23.87 0.26 4.76
CA SER A 46 -23.82 0.10 6.21
C SER A 46 -22.75 1.01 6.82
N LYS A 47 -22.72 1.11 8.15
CA LYS A 47 -21.65 1.79 8.89
C LYS A 47 -20.31 1.07 8.73
N ASP A 48 -20.32 -0.28 8.62
CA ASP A 48 -19.12 -1.08 8.36
C ASP A 48 -18.56 -0.82 6.95
N ALA A 49 -19.43 -0.72 5.93
CA ALA A 49 -19.03 -0.35 4.58
C ALA A 49 -18.44 1.07 4.51
N LEU A 50 -18.96 2.00 5.29
CA LEU A 50 -18.39 3.34 5.45
C LEU A 50 -17.00 3.26 6.11
N LEU A 51 -16.83 2.49 7.19
CA LEU A 51 -15.53 2.31 7.85
C LEU A 51 -14.49 1.77 6.88
N LEU A 52 -14.84 0.72 6.14
CA LEU A 52 -13.94 0.15 5.12
C LEU A 52 -13.57 1.16 4.03
N SER A 53 -14.52 1.99 3.60
CA SER A 53 -14.27 3.06 2.64
C SER A 53 -13.35 4.14 3.20
N ILE A 54 -13.48 4.48 4.49
CA ILE A 54 -12.57 5.40 5.19
C ILE A 54 -11.15 4.81 5.20
N LEU A 55 -11.00 3.57 5.63
CA LEU A 55 -9.71 2.89 5.70
C LEU A 55 -9.03 2.86 4.32
N ASN A 56 -9.73 2.40 3.28
CA ASN A 56 -9.20 2.37 1.93
C ASN A 56 -8.77 3.77 1.45
N PHE A 57 -9.62 4.79 1.62
CA PHE A 57 -9.34 6.15 1.17
C PHE A 57 -8.03 6.72 1.76
N TYR A 58 -7.84 6.57 3.08
CA TYR A 58 -6.65 7.13 3.74
C TYR A 58 -5.39 6.34 3.45
N TYR A 59 -5.48 5.02 3.36
CA TYR A 59 -4.32 4.20 3.00
C TYR A 59 -3.94 4.34 1.52
N GLU A 60 -4.91 4.44 0.61
CA GLU A 60 -4.64 4.78 -0.80
C GLU A 60 -3.96 6.14 -0.92
N LYS A 61 -4.44 7.16 -0.19
CA LYS A 61 -3.83 8.49 -0.17
C LYS A 61 -2.40 8.44 0.37
N LEU A 62 -2.15 7.72 1.47
CA LEU A 62 -0.83 7.58 2.08
C LEU A 62 0.15 6.92 1.10
N PHE A 63 -0.16 5.71 0.64
CA PHE A 63 0.78 4.94 -0.17
C PHE A 63 0.99 5.55 -1.55
N SER A 64 -0.04 6.09 -2.21
CA SER A 64 0.15 6.78 -3.49
C SER A 64 1.10 7.97 -3.38
N SER A 65 1.02 8.74 -2.28
CA SER A 65 1.94 9.86 -2.06
C SER A 65 3.35 9.40 -1.70
N VAL A 66 3.49 8.37 -0.87
CA VAL A 66 4.79 7.79 -0.50
C VAL A 66 5.51 7.25 -1.73
N TYR A 67 4.80 6.57 -2.63
CA TYR A 67 5.39 6.06 -3.88
C TYR A 67 5.71 7.17 -4.89
N ALA A 68 4.94 8.25 -4.93
CA ALA A 68 5.25 9.41 -5.79
C ALA A 68 6.60 10.06 -5.42
N LEU A 69 7.03 10.00 -4.16
CA LEU A 69 8.36 10.47 -3.73
C LEU A 69 9.52 9.62 -4.29
N ASP A 70 9.26 8.42 -4.81
CA ASP A 70 10.28 7.58 -5.45
C ASP A 70 10.89 8.22 -6.72
N GLU A 71 10.12 9.06 -7.42
CA GLU A 71 10.53 9.63 -8.72
C GLU A 71 11.39 10.89 -8.58
N GLU A 72 11.36 11.55 -7.42
CA GLU A 72 11.97 12.87 -7.23
C GLU A 72 13.42 12.84 -6.70
N VAL A 73 13.87 11.73 -6.10
CA VAL A 73 15.15 11.65 -5.40
C VAL A 73 15.99 10.48 -5.89
N ASN A 74 17.17 10.76 -6.46
CA ASN A 74 18.07 9.72 -6.99
C ASN A 74 18.78 8.91 -5.90
N ASP A 75 19.02 9.48 -4.71
CA ASP A 75 19.67 8.79 -3.60
C ASP A 75 18.67 7.96 -2.79
N ALA A 76 18.87 6.64 -2.74
CA ALA A 76 17.97 5.69 -2.09
C ALA A 76 17.77 5.98 -0.60
N ARG A 77 18.84 6.39 0.11
CA ARG A 77 18.78 6.72 1.54
C ARG A 77 17.94 7.97 1.79
N SER A 78 18.20 9.03 1.05
CA SER A 78 17.44 10.30 1.14
C SER A 78 15.98 10.07 0.79
N ARG A 79 15.70 9.26 -0.22
CA ARG A 79 14.35 8.88 -0.62
C ARG A 79 13.61 8.18 0.52
N TYR A 80 14.20 7.13 1.09
CA TYR A 80 13.58 6.40 2.19
C TYR A 80 13.34 7.31 3.41
N MET A 81 14.31 8.17 3.74
CA MET A 81 14.17 9.15 4.81
C MET A 81 13.02 10.14 4.55
N ASN A 82 12.88 10.67 3.33
CA ASN A 82 11.77 11.54 2.97
C ASN A 82 10.40 10.83 3.06
N GLN A 83 10.34 9.56 2.68
CA GLN A 83 9.14 8.73 2.81
C GLN A 83 8.75 8.52 4.29
N LEU A 84 9.73 8.32 5.18
CA LEU A 84 9.49 8.22 6.63
C LEU A 84 8.99 9.57 7.20
N ILE A 85 9.58 10.68 6.79
CA ILE A 85 9.13 12.03 7.19
C ILE A 85 7.69 12.24 6.74
N TYR A 86 7.38 11.99 5.46
CA TYR A 86 6.02 12.12 4.93
C TYR A 86 5.00 11.26 5.67
N PHE A 87 5.38 10.05 6.07
CA PHE A 87 4.52 9.17 6.87
C PHE A 87 4.09 9.85 8.18
N TYR A 88 5.00 10.50 8.90
CA TYR A 88 4.66 11.22 10.14
C TYR A 88 3.88 12.51 9.89
N GLU A 89 4.18 13.22 8.81
CA GLU A 89 3.39 14.39 8.38
C GLU A 89 1.95 13.99 8.09
N PHE A 90 1.76 12.92 7.32
CA PHE A 90 0.44 12.38 7.00
C PHE A 90 -0.35 11.97 8.24
N ILE A 91 0.29 11.29 9.18
CA ILE A 91 -0.31 10.87 10.45
C ILE A 91 -0.78 12.09 11.25
N THR A 92 0.02 13.14 11.30
CA THR A 92 -0.31 14.37 12.04
C THR A 92 -1.42 15.16 11.36
N GLU A 93 -1.39 15.27 10.03
CA GLU A 93 -2.45 15.91 9.24
C GLU A 93 -3.79 15.18 9.42
N HIS A 94 -3.73 13.83 9.53
CA HIS A 94 -4.91 12.97 9.64
C HIS A 94 -5.08 12.36 11.04
N ARG A 95 -4.75 13.13 12.06
CA ARG A 95 -4.73 12.69 13.48
C ARG A 95 -6.02 12.02 13.93
N ASP A 96 -7.19 12.59 13.57
CA ASP A 96 -8.47 12.02 13.96
C ASP A 96 -8.69 10.61 13.37
N PHE A 97 -8.25 10.39 12.14
CA PHE A 97 -8.27 9.07 11.52
C PHE A 97 -7.41 8.06 12.29
N ILE A 98 -6.23 8.45 12.73
CA ILE A 98 -5.33 7.59 13.50
C ILE A 98 -5.85 7.35 14.92
N ILE A 99 -6.39 8.38 15.59
CA ILE A 99 -7.02 8.23 16.91
C ILE A 99 -8.21 7.26 16.83
N MET A 100 -9.02 7.34 15.77
CA MET A 100 -10.08 6.38 15.52
C MET A 100 -9.54 4.94 15.50
N GLN A 101 -8.45 4.67 14.79
CA GLN A 101 -7.87 3.34 14.72
C GLN A 101 -7.30 2.86 16.07
N ILE A 102 -6.62 3.73 16.82
CA ILE A 102 -6.03 3.39 18.13
C ILE A 102 -7.14 3.10 19.16
N ARG A 103 -8.23 3.86 19.15
CA ARG A 103 -9.35 3.68 20.09
C ARG A 103 -10.16 2.45 19.82
N GLU A 104 -10.29 2.07 18.56
CA GLU A 104 -11.11 0.93 18.16
C GLU A 104 -10.34 -0.39 18.31
N LYS A 105 -10.14 -0.82 19.57
CA LYS A 105 -9.70 -2.21 19.86
C LYS A 105 -10.69 -3.28 19.37
N SER A 106 -11.88 -2.85 18.93
CA SER A 106 -13.00 -3.69 18.47
C SER A 106 -13.53 -3.21 17.12
N ILE A 107 -12.66 -2.91 16.16
CA ILE A 107 -13.10 -2.83 14.75
C ILE A 107 -13.81 -4.16 14.47
N PRO A 108 -15.05 -4.13 13.91
CA PRO A 108 -15.75 -5.37 13.59
C PRO A 108 -14.85 -6.25 12.74
N PHE A 109 -14.42 -7.38 13.32
CA PHE A 109 -13.52 -8.31 12.63
C PHE A 109 -14.37 -9.14 11.66
N ASN A 110 -14.76 -8.50 10.56
CA ASN A 110 -15.40 -9.17 9.44
C ASN A 110 -14.37 -9.47 8.36
N LYS A 111 -14.73 -10.31 7.39
CA LYS A 111 -13.83 -10.78 6.34
C LYS A 111 -13.28 -9.63 5.48
N GLU A 112 -14.06 -8.58 5.27
CA GLU A 112 -13.65 -7.42 4.47
C GLU A 112 -12.57 -6.61 5.20
N VAL A 113 -12.73 -6.39 6.50
CA VAL A 113 -11.72 -5.69 7.33
C VAL A 113 -10.46 -6.55 7.48
N GLU A 114 -10.60 -7.86 7.67
CA GLU A 114 -9.47 -8.79 7.68
C GLU A 114 -8.66 -8.71 6.37
N THR A 115 -9.35 -8.78 5.24
CA THR A 115 -8.73 -8.64 3.91
C THR A 115 -8.00 -7.29 3.77
N PHE A 116 -8.62 -6.21 4.26
CA PHE A 116 -8.00 -4.89 4.26
C PHE A 116 -6.73 -4.85 5.13
N VAL A 117 -6.78 -5.41 6.34
CA VAL A 117 -5.61 -5.46 7.24
C VAL A 117 -4.47 -6.26 6.61
N HIS A 118 -4.75 -7.41 6.00
CA HIS A 118 -3.75 -8.17 5.26
C HIS A 118 -3.16 -7.38 4.09
N LYS A 119 -3.99 -6.68 3.33
CA LYS A 119 -3.55 -5.78 2.26
C LYS A 119 -2.58 -4.72 2.79
N MET A 120 -2.94 -4.04 3.87
CA MET A 120 -2.13 -3.01 4.50
C MET A 120 -0.78 -3.57 4.99
N GLN A 121 -0.79 -4.69 5.70
CA GLN A 121 0.42 -5.34 6.21
C GLN A 121 1.36 -5.74 5.07
N ARG A 122 0.81 -6.28 3.99
CA ARG A 122 1.57 -6.60 2.78
C ARG A 122 2.25 -5.36 2.19
N GLU A 123 1.50 -4.28 1.95
CA GLU A 123 2.06 -3.04 1.40
C GLU A 123 3.18 -2.47 2.29
N THR A 124 2.97 -2.44 3.61
CA THR A 124 3.98 -1.97 4.55
C THR A 124 5.25 -2.83 4.50
N PHE A 125 5.09 -4.16 4.46
CA PHE A 125 6.22 -5.08 4.37
C PHE A 125 7.03 -4.86 3.09
N TYR A 126 6.38 -4.82 1.93
CA TYR A 126 7.08 -4.65 0.65
C TYR A 126 7.64 -3.24 0.46
N PHE A 127 7.00 -2.23 1.01
CA PHE A 127 7.55 -0.89 1.09
C PHE A 127 8.90 -0.87 1.81
N HIS A 128 8.96 -1.42 3.03
CA HIS A 128 10.21 -1.49 3.79
C HIS A 128 11.24 -2.38 3.10
N ARG A 129 10.85 -3.54 2.57
CA ARG A 129 11.73 -4.43 1.82
C ARG A 129 12.42 -3.70 0.66
N LYS A 130 11.62 -3.07 -0.21
CA LYS A 130 12.14 -2.31 -1.36
C LYS A 130 13.10 -1.21 -0.93
N SER A 131 12.74 -0.44 0.09
CA SER A 131 13.56 0.66 0.60
C SER A 131 14.88 0.15 1.20
N LEU A 132 14.85 -0.91 2.02
CA LEU A 132 16.03 -1.49 2.64
C LEU A 132 17.00 -2.07 1.61
N VAL A 133 16.49 -2.83 0.63
CA VAL A 133 17.32 -3.38 -0.44
C VAL A 133 17.94 -2.25 -1.29
N SER A 134 17.16 -1.19 -1.57
CA SER A 134 17.69 -0.04 -2.30
C SER A 134 18.81 0.70 -1.55
N VAL A 135 18.75 0.77 -0.22
CA VAL A 135 19.74 1.49 0.62
C VAL A 135 20.97 0.64 0.92
N TYR A 136 20.79 -0.64 1.24
CA TYR A 136 21.84 -1.51 1.77
C TYR A 136 22.30 -2.62 0.82
N GLY A 137 21.65 -2.78 -0.33
CA GLY A 137 21.93 -3.83 -1.30
C GLY A 137 21.25 -5.15 -0.99
N GLU A 138 21.49 -6.14 -1.85
CA GLU A 138 20.86 -7.48 -1.76
C GLU A 138 21.34 -8.32 -0.58
N ASP A 139 22.49 -8.01 0.01
CA ASP A 139 23.06 -8.75 1.15
C ASP A 139 22.16 -8.72 2.39
N VAL A 140 21.24 -7.75 2.52
CA VAL A 140 20.26 -7.68 3.60
C VAL A 140 19.06 -8.61 3.41
N THR A 141 18.86 -9.17 2.22
CA THR A 141 17.69 -10.00 1.88
C THR A 141 17.45 -11.15 2.86
N PRO A 142 18.46 -11.88 3.38
CA PRO A 142 18.21 -12.92 4.38
C PRO A 142 17.57 -12.42 5.67
N TYR A 143 17.78 -11.14 6.02
CA TYR A 143 17.34 -10.51 7.27
C TYR A 143 16.15 -9.57 7.10
N ILE A 144 15.58 -9.50 5.89
CA ILE A 144 14.60 -8.48 5.52
C ILE A 144 13.34 -8.53 6.39
N SER A 145 12.90 -9.74 6.74
CA SER A 145 11.72 -9.94 7.57
C SER A 145 11.97 -9.48 9.02
N ASP A 146 13.14 -9.79 9.59
CA ASP A 146 13.53 -9.33 10.91
C ASP A 146 13.66 -7.81 10.97
N LEU A 147 14.39 -7.22 10.00
CA LEU A 147 14.59 -5.77 9.90
C LEU A 147 13.24 -5.02 9.76
N THR A 148 12.36 -5.51 8.90
CA THR A 148 11.03 -4.90 8.71
C THR A 148 10.24 -4.89 10.02
N LYS A 149 10.22 -6.01 10.77
CA LYS A 149 9.51 -6.07 12.05
C LYS A 149 10.12 -5.19 13.13
N MET A 150 11.45 -5.06 13.17
CA MET A 150 12.12 -4.13 14.08
C MET A 150 11.78 -2.67 13.75
N ILE A 151 11.79 -2.29 12.47
CA ILE A 151 11.43 -0.95 12.01
C ILE A 151 9.96 -0.64 12.34
N GLU A 152 9.03 -1.56 12.05
CA GLU A 152 7.62 -1.40 12.41
C GLU A 152 7.44 -1.18 13.93
N GLY A 153 8.20 -1.91 14.77
CA GLY A 153 8.18 -1.75 16.21
C GLY A 153 8.68 -0.36 16.68
N ILE A 154 9.77 0.13 16.09
CA ILE A 154 10.31 1.47 16.38
C ILE A 154 9.30 2.54 15.95
N HIS A 155 8.74 2.43 14.74
CA HIS A 155 7.70 3.35 14.26
C HIS A 155 6.50 3.41 15.19
N HIS A 156 6.00 2.25 15.62
CA HIS A 156 4.85 2.18 16.50
C HIS A 156 5.10 2.89 17.84
N SER A 157 6.32 2.76 18.40
CA SER A 157 6.70 3.42 19.65
C SER A 157 6.71 4.95 19.53
N PHE A 158 7.22 5.50 18.45
CA PHE A 158 7.23 6.96 18.24
C PHE A 158 5.87 7.51 17.84
N LEU A 159 5.03 6.71 17.19
CA LEU A 159 3.70 7.11 16.78
C LEU A 159 2.84 7.61 17.94
N GLU A 160 2.86 6.92 19.08
CA GLU A 160 2.10 7.33 20.28
C GLU A 160 2.57 8.69 20.80
N ILE A 161 3.89 8.92 20.85
CA ILE A 161 4.47 10.19 21.33
C ILE A 161 3.99 11.35 20.43
N ILE A 162 4.06 11.17 19.11
CA ILE A 162 3.67 12.18 18.12
C ILE A 162 2.16 12.45 18.17
N ILE A 163 1.33 11.41 18.17
CA ILE A 163 -0.13 11.54 18.14
C ILE A 163 -0.69 12.22 19.39
N PHE A 164 -0.12 11.88 20.55
CA PHE A 164 -0.60 12.43 21.82
C PHE A 164 0.17 13.67 22.29
N ASN A 165 1.08 14.20 21.45
CA ASN A 165 1.91 15.37 21.76
C ASN A 165 2.58 15.28 23.13
N GLN A 166 3.10 14.09 23.46
CA GLN A 166 3.73 13.83 24.76
C GLN A 166 5.10 14.50 24.86
N TYR A 167 5.74 14.76 23.74
CA TYR A 167 7.04 15.42 23.64
C TYR A 167 7.19 16.10 22.27
N GLU A 168 7.89 17.22 22.20
CA GLU A 168 8.20 17.91 20.93
C GLU A 168 9.33 17.19 20.22
N LEU A 169 8.97 16.53 19.10
CA LEU A 169 9.91 15.87 18.19
C LEU A 169 9.64 16.39 16.78
N THR A 170 10.69 16.71 16.04
CA THR A 170 10.54 16.92 14.60
C THR A 170 10.51 15.60 13.85
N PHE A 171 9.74 15.51 12.78
CA PHE A 171 9.65 14.28 11.99
C PHE A 171 10.99 13.89 11.39
N LYS A 172 11.83 14.90 11.07
CA LYS A 172 13.18 14.69 10.57
C LYS A 172 14.08 14.03 11.64
N GLU A 173 14.00 14.46 12.91
CA GLU A 173 14.75 13.83 14.01
C GLU A 173 14.34 12.38 14.21
N VAL A 174 13.03 12.10 14.16
CA VAL A 174 12.52 10.71 14.30
C VAL A 174 12.98 9.85 13.12
N ALA A 175 12.85 10.34 11.88
CA ALA A 175 13.30 9.60 10.70
C ALA A 175 14.81 9.36 10.72
N GLN A 176 15.61 10.37 11.08
CA GLN A 176 17.07 10.23 11.24
C GLN A 176 17.43 9.20 12.31
N TYR A 177 16.78 9.27 13.48
CA TYR A 177 17.00 8.31 14.57
C TYR A 177 16.72 6.88 14.13
N ILE A 178 15.64 6.66 13.39
CA ILE A 178 15.30 5.33 12.86
C ILE A 178 16.38 4.86 11.90
N MET A 179 16.78 5.70 10.95
CA MET A 179 17.83 5.34 9.99
C MET A 179 19.15 5.01 10.67
N ASP A 180 19.56 5.78 11.70
CA ASP A 180 20.80 5.51 12.46
C ASP A 180 20.72 4.17 13.22
N ARG A 181 19.55 3.77 13.70
CA ARG A 181 19.36 2.45 14.35
C ARG A 181 19.37 1.33 13.35
N VAL A 182 18.73 1.53 12.19
CA VAL A 182 18.75 0.55 11.12
C VAL A 182 20.15 0.31 10.56
N ASP A 183 20.98 1.37 10.44
CA ASP A 183 22.40 1.25 10.04
C ASP A 183 23.15 0.28 10.96
N VAL A 184 23.05 0.49 12.27
CA VAL A 184 23.72 -0.36 13.28
C VAL A 184 23.22 -1.80 13.22
N LEU A 185 21.90 -1.98 13.06
CA LEU A 185 21.32 -3.33 12.92
C LEU A 185 21.82 -4.04 11.68
N VAL A 186 21.85 -3.36 10.54
CA VAL A 186 22.33 -3.92 9.27
C VAL A 186 23.82 -4.26 9.36
N GLU A 187 24.65 -3.34 9.89
CA GLU A 187 26.08 -3.57 10.09
C GLU A 187 26.34 -4.83 10.94
N ASP A 188 25.65 -4.97 12.08
CA ASP A 188 25.77 -6.13 12.97
C ASP A 188 25.35 -7.43 12.28
N LEU A 189 24.20 -7.42 11.59
CA LEU A 189 23.66 -8.59 10.88
C LEU A 189 24.59 -9.06 9.75
N LEU A 190 25.14 -8.13 8.97
CA LEU A 190 26.05 -8.45 7.87
C LEU A 190 27.43 -8.91 8.38
N ALA A 191 27.90 -8.36 9.51
CA ALA A 191 29.18 -8.75 10.10
C ALA A 191 29.12 -10.12 10.79
N ARG A 192 28.08 -10.37 11.60
CA ARG A 192 27.96 -11.62 12.38
C ARG A 192 27.29 -12.75 11.63
N LYS A 193 26.47 -12.45 10.63
CA LYS A 193 25.70 -13.41 9.85
C LYS A 193 24.93 -14.42 10.72
N PRO A 194 24.15 -13.97 11.70
CA PRO A 194 23.36 -14.86 12.52
C PRO A 194 22.28 -15.56 11.69
N ARG A 195 21.75 -16.66 12.20
CA ARG A 195 20.55 -17.26 11.61
C ARG A 195 19.37 -16.28 11.74
N PRO A 196 18.67 -15.93 10.65
CA PRO A 196 17.46 -15.12 10.75
C PRO A 196 16.42 -15.75 11.67
N LEU A 197 15.72 -14.94 12.45
CA LEU A 197 14.63 -15.40 13.31
C LEU A 197 13.38 -15.69 12.46
N ILE A 198 13.11 -14.81 11.48
CA ILE A 198 11.98 -14.91 10.55
C ILE A 198 12.56 -15.22 9.17
N PRO A 199 12.09 -16.27 8.48
CA PRO A 199 12.56 -16.58 7.12
C PRO A 199 12.37 -15.40 6.15
N ALA A 200 13.27 -15.24 5.18
CA ALA A 200 13.14 -14.23 4.13
C ALA A 200 11.85 -14.43 3.28
N SER A 201 11.37 -15.68 3.17
CA SER A 201 10.11 -16.01 2.49
C SER A 201 8.86 -15.58 3.24
N PHE A 202 8.95 -15.15 4.49
CA PHE A 202 7.80 -14.79 5.34
C PHE A 202 6.82 -13.85 4.65
N GLY A 203 7.33 -12.84 3.92
CA GLY A 203 6.48 -11.90 3.19
C GLY A 203 5.63 -12.60 2.14
N GLU A 204 6.23 -13.48 1.34
CA GLU A 204 5.52 -14.25 0.31
C GLU A 204 4.61 -15.31 0.91
N ASP A 205 5.05 -15.98 1.97
CA ASP A 205 4.30 -17.05 2.65
C ASP A 205 3.02 -16.53 3.33
N ILE A 206 3.09 -15.33 3.94
CA ILE A 206 1.98 -14.76 4.71
C ILE A 206 1.14 -13.79 3.90
N TYR A 207 1.78 -12.93 3.10
CA TYR A 207 1.09 -11.85 2.39
C TYR A 207 0.91 -12.12 0.90
N GLY A 208 1.50 -13.20 0.36
CA GLY A 208 1.58 -13.47 -1.06
C GLY A 208 2.64 -12.62 -1.77
N LYS A 209 2.78 -12.80 -3.08
CA LYS A 209 3.76 -12.07 -3.90
C LYS A 209 3.59 -10.56 -3.79
N GLU A 210 4.69 -9.85 -3.97
CA GLU A 210 4.71 -8.38 -4.01
C GLU A 210 3.73 -7.86 -5.07
N ARG A 211 2.70 -7.14 -4.63
CA ARG A 211 1.72 -6.48 -5.48
C ARG A 211 1.27 -5.20 -4.80
N THR A 212 1.73 -4.08 -5.31
CA THR A 212 1.39 -2.78 -4.76
C THR A 212 -0.03 -2.39 -5.15
N THR A 213 -0.98 -2.61 -4.28
CA THR A 213 -2.43 -2.45 -4.53
C THR A 213 -2.97 -1.06 -4.19
N PHE A 214 -2.12 -0.18 -3.63
CA PHE A 214 -2.47 1.22 -3.35
C PHE A 214 -1.95 2.20 -4.42
N LEU A 215 -1.25 1.70 -5.43
CA LEU A 215 -0.88 2.49 -6.60
C LEU A 215 -2.12 2.83 -7.43
N SER A 216 -2.04 3.93 -8.16
CA SER A 216 -3.04 4.24 -9.18
C SER A 216 -3.18 3.06 -10.17
N LYS A 217 -4.33 2.96 -10.81
CA LYS A 217 -4.57 1.92 -11.84
C LYS A 217 -3.46 1.88 -12.89
N ASN A 218 -2.99 3.04 -13.33
CA ASN A 218 -1.94 3.15 -14.34
C ASN A 218 -0.59 2.61 -13.85
N GLU A 219 -0.25 2.87 -12.59
CA GLU A 219 0.98 2.37 -11.97
C GLU A 219 0.91 0.85 -11.73
N GLN A 220 -0.26 0.34 -11.31
CA GLN A 220 -0.48 -1.11 -11.20
C GLN A 220 -0.34 -1.80 -12.57
N VAL A 221 -0.91 -1.23 -13.62
CA VAL A 221 -0.73 -1.72 -14.99
C VAL A 221 0.73 -1.72 -15.41
N LYS A 222 1.47 -0.65 -15.09
CA LYS A 222 2.92 -0.56 -15.38
C LYS A 222 3.71 -1.67 -14.66
N GLN A 223 3.45 -1.90 -13.38
CA GLN A 223 4.10 -2.97 -12.61
C GLN A 223 3.82 -4.36 -13.19
N VAL A 224 2.56 -4.64 -13.54
CA VAL A 224 2.19 -5.93 -14.15
C VAL A 224 2.88 -6.12 -15.51
N LEU A 225 3.02 -5.06 -16.30
CA LEU A 225 3.76 -5.11 -17.56
C LEU A 225 5.26 -5.34 -17.35
N GLU A 226 5.84 -4.80 -16.31
CA GLU A 226 7.25 -5.07 -15.93
C GLU A 226 7.43 -6.53 -15.47
N GLU A 227 6.50 -7.07 -14.70
CA GLU A 227 6.48 -8.49 -14.30
C GLU A 227 6.38 -9.42 -15.53
N ILE A 228 5.45 -9.15 -16.43
CA ILE A 228 5.30 -9.91 -17.68
C ILE A 228 6.59 -9.86 -18.49
N LYS A 229 7.20 -8.68 -18.63
CA LYS A 229 8.48 -8.52 -19.34
C LYS A 229 9.58 -9.39 -18.72
N HIS A 230 9.74 -9.32 -17.39
CA HIS A 230 10.76 -10.11 -16.70
C HIS A 230 10.54 -11.62 -16.89
N LEU A 231 9.30 -12.09 -16.83
CA LEU A 231 8.96 -13.50 -17.06
C LEU A 231 9.23 -13.91 -18.50
N LEU A 232 8.99 -13.05 -19.47
CA LEU A 232 9.36 -13.27 -20.86
C LEU A 232 10.89 -13.33 -21.01
N ASP A 233 11.63 -12.37 -20.48
CA ASP A 233 13.10 -12.29 -20.59
C ASP A 233 13.82 -13.49 -19.92
N THR A 234 13.17 -14.17 -18.97
CA THR A 234 13.72 -15.31 -18.21
C THR A 234 13.21 -16.69 -18.65
N SER A 235 12.33 -16.76 -19.63
CA SER A 235 11.69 -18.01 -20.07
C SER A 235 12.34 -18.59 -21.31
N ASP A 236 12.67 -19.88 -21.30
CA ASP A 236 13.36 -20.58 -22.41
C ASP A 236 12.47 -20.90 -23.63
N HIS A 237 11.16 -20.61 -23.57
CA HIS A 237 10.19 -21.02 -24.61
C HIS A 237 9.45 -19.85 -25.26
N ILE A 238 10.11 -18.71 -25.47
CA ILE A 238 9.50 -17.54 -26.09
C ILE A 238 9.71 -17.60 -27.60
N SER A 239 8.60 -17.48 -28.34
CA SER A 239 8.63 -17.24 -29.78
C SER A 239 8.69 -15.74 -30.07
N ASP A 240 9.16 -15.38 -31.28
CA ASP A 240 9.11 -14.01 -31.77
C ASP A 240 7.68 -13.45 -31.73
N GLU A 241 6.66 -14.29 -31.92
CA GLU A 241 5.25 -13.92 -31.83
C GLU A 241 4.81 -13.49 -30.42
N HIS A 242 5.33 -14.13 -29.38
CA HIS A 242 5.08 -13.72 -27.98
C HIS A 242 5.73 -12.36 -27.67
N ALA A 243 6.97 -12.15 -28.12
CA ALA A 243 7.68 -10.89 -27.95
C ALA A 243 6.96 -9.73 -28.68
N ASP A 244 6.53 -9.96 -29.92
CA ASP A 244 5.77 -9.00 -30.71
C ASP A 244 4.41 -8.69 -30.06
N SER A 245 3.70 -9.73 -29.60
CA SER A 245 2.41 -9.55 -28.91
C SER A 245 2.56 -8.70 -27.66
N PHE A 246 3.61 -8.90 -26.87
CA PHE A 246 3.88 -8.08 -25.69
C PHE A 246 4.26 -6.65 -26.05
N HIS A 247 5.07 -6.44 -27.08
CA HIS A 247 5.44 -5.11 -27.55
C HIS A 247 4.22 -4.32 -28.03
N ILE A 248 3.33 -4.96 -28.80
CA ILE A 248 2.08 -4.36 -29.24
C ILE A 248 1.19 -4.03 -28.04
N LEU A 249 1.07 -4.93 -27.07
CA LEU A 249 0.29 -4.71 -25.84
C LEU A 249 0.79 -3.48 -25.05
N GLN A 250 2.11 -3.38 -24.83
CA GLN A 250 2.71 -2.23 -24.15
C GLN A 250 2.45 -0.92 -24.91
N THR A 251 2.58 -0.94 -26.23
CA THR A 251 2.36 0.24 -27.07
C THR A 251 0.90 0.69 -27.04
N GLU A 252 -0.02 -0.28 -27.09
CA GLU A 252 -1.46 0.01 -27.05
C GLU A 252 -1.90 0.60 -25.72
N LEU A 253 -1.39 0.06 -24.60
CA LEU A 253 -1.73 0.52 -23.25
C LEU A 253 -1.15 1.90 -22.89
N LYS A 254 -0.19 2.42 -23.67
CA LYS A 254 0.33 3.79 -23.52
C LYS A 254 -0.58 4.86 -24.17
N LYS A 255 -1.57 4.46 -24.97
CA LYS A 255 -2.49 5.41 -25.62
C LYS A 255 -3.53 5.92 -24.61
N ASP A 256 -3.98 7.14 -24.77
CA ASP A 256 -5.07 7.71 -23.96
C ASP A 256 -6.36 6.88 -24.04
N LYS A 257 -6.60 6.21 -25.14
CA LYS A 257 -7.74 5.32 -25.38
C LYS A 257 -7.27 4.02 -26.04
N PRO A 258 -6.88 3.02 -25.24
CA PRO A 258 -6.50 1.72 -25.76
C PRO A 258 -7.65 1.02 -26.49
N THR A 259 -7.36 0.38 -27.62
CA THR A 259 -8.33 -0.37 -28.41
C THR A 259 -8.56 -1.74 -27.76
N ALA A 260 -9.72 -1.95 -27.16
CA ALA A 260 -10.04 -3.16 -26.41
C ALA A 260 -9.83 -4.47 -27.21
N ALA A 261 -10.13 -4.47 -28.52
CA ALA A 261 -9.92 -5.64 -29.37
C ALA A 261 -8.43 -6.01 -29.52
N ILE A 262 -7.54 -5.01 -29.64
CA ILE A 262 -6.09 -5.22 -29.74
C ILE A 262 -5.58 -5.76 -28.42
N VAL A 263 -5.91 -5.11 -27.29
CA VAL A 263 -5.52 -5.55 -25.95
C VAL A 263 -5.94 -6.99 -25.70
N LYS A 264 -7.21 -7.33 -25.98
CA LYS A 264 -7.74 -8.70 -25.81
C LYS A 264 -7.01 -9.73 -26.69
N GLY A 265 -6.71 -9.38 -27.94
CA GLY A 265 -5.97 -10.25 -28.85
C GLY A 265 -4.56 -10.53 -28.36
N MET A 266 -3.82 -9.49 -27.96
CA MET A 266 -2.43 -9.62 -27.49
C MET A 266 -2.35 -10.38 -26.16
N VAL A 267 -3.27 -10.12 -25.22
CA VAL A 267 -3.38 -10.92 -23.98
C VAL A 267 -3.67 -12.39 -24.32
N GLY A 268 -4.57 -12.66 -25.28
CA GLY A 268 -4.91 -14.02 -25.74
C GLY A 268 -3.68 -14.80 -26.23
N ASN A 269 -2.86 -14.16 -27.08
CA ASN A 269 -1.62 -14.79 -27.58
C ASN A 269 -0.62 -15.13 -26.47
N LEU A 270 -0.55 -14.30 -25.42
CA LEU A 270 0.36 -14.51 -24.30
C LEU A 270 -0.14 -15.56 -23.30
N THR A 271 -1.44 -15.89 -23.29
CA THR A 271 -2.05 -16.82 -22.32
C THR A 271 -1.57 -18.28 -22.53
N GLU A 272 -0.99 -18.59 -23.67
CA GLU A 272 -0.39 -19.92 -23.94
C GLU A 272 0.82 -20.21 -23.04
N LEU A 273 1.47 -19.17 -22.51
CA LEU A 273 2.62 -19.29 -21.62
C LEU A 273 2.14 -19.39 -20.15
N LYS A 274 2.20 -20.59 -19.58
CA LYS A 274 1.78 -20.86 -18.18
C LYS A 274 2.31 -19.85 -17.15
N PRO A 275 3.60 -19.42 -17.19
CA PRO A 275 4.12 -18.44 -16.23
C PRO A 275 3.41 -17.08 -16.27
N LEU A 276 2.76 -16.74 -17.38
CA LEU A 276 2.07 -15.47 -17.57
C LEU A 276 0.59 -15.48 -17.17
N GLU A 277 0.01 -16.65 -16.85
CA GLU A 277 -1.41 -16.78 -16.55
C GLU A 277 -1.86 -15.83 -15.44
N GLU A 278 -1.13 -15.79 -14.34
CA GLU A 278 -1.47 -14.97 -13.17
C GLU A 278 -1.35 -13.46 -13.47
N PRO A 279 -0.22 -12.93 -13.99
CA PRO A 279 -0.11 -11.51 -14.31
C PRO A 279 -1.06 -11.06 -15.44
N LEU A 280 -1.37 -11.89 -16.42
CA LEU A 280 -2.35 -11.55 -17.47
C LEU A 280 -3.77 -11.50 -16.96
N ASN A 281 -4.16 -12.37 -16.03
CA ASN A 281 -5.45 -12.32 -15.37
C ASN A 281 -5.58 -11.03 -14.54
N LEU A 282 -4.53 -10.64 -13.81
CA LEU A 282 -4.49 -9.40 -13.06
C LEU A 282 -4.59 -8.18 -13.98
N LEU A 283 -3.82 -8.14 -15.06
CA LEU A 283 -3.88 -7.07 -16.06
C LEU A 283 -5.31 -6.91 -16.61
N THR A 284 -5.94 -8.03 -16.96
CA THR A 284 -7.30 -8.03 -17.46
C THR A 284 -8.30 -7.48 -16.45
N ALA A 285 -8.18 -7.89 -15.18
CA ALA A 285 -9.01 -7.39 -14.09
C ALA A 285 -8.83 -5.87 -13.87
N LEU A 286 -7.57 -5.38 -13.88
CA LEU A 286 -7.27 -3.95 -13.77
C LEU A 286 -7.89 -3.14 -14.91
N LEU A 287 -7.80 -3.64 -16.14
CA LEU A 287 -8.34 -2.94 -17.32
C LEU A 287 -9.87 -2.89 -17.34
N GLN A 288 -10.57 -3.84 -16.69
CA GLN A 288 -12.03 -3.88 -16.58
C GLN A 288 -12.59 -2.99 -15.46
N GLN A 289 -11.79 -2.58 -14.49
CA GLN A 289 -12.20 -1.61 -13.46
C GLN A 289 -12.45 -0.23 -14.12
N LYS A 290 -13.68 0.30 -13.93
CA LYS A 290 -14.11 1.62 -14.46
C LYS A 290 -13.64 2.75 -13.56
#